data_a58693eb97c4aff72e6893a11564d11c
#
_entry.id   a58693eb97c4aff72e6893a11564d11c
#
_cell.length_a   1.000
_cell.length_b   1.000
_cell.length_c   1.000
_cell.angle_alpha   90.00
_cell.angle_beta   90.00
_cell.angle_gamma   90.00
#
_symmetry.space_group_name_H-M   'P 1'
#
loop_
_entity.id
_entity.type
_entity.pdbx_description
1 polymer ?
#
loop_
_entity_poly.entity_id
_entity_poly.type
_entity_poly.pdbx_seq_one_letter_code
_entity_poly.pdbx_strand_id
1 'polypeptide(L)'
;MKLIKKDNKFLVTDLIKDKKYKYKKYTRQEEDGSRTYNVGNKKIPSVTTILSATQSEDKKAGLDKWRERVGYEEAARITSLAALRGTEMHYVLENYIDGRGYLNLSQNGAQARLMAHEIICNLESLKTVWGNEVSLAYEDRWAGATDVVGVYDKKPTII
;
A
#
# COMPACT_ATOMS: atom_id res chain seq x y z
N MET A 1 -4.60 -16.18 13.55
CA MET A 1 -4.58 -16.53 12.11
C MET A 1 -3.58 -17.66 11.90
N LYS A 2 -3.98 -18.82 11.39
CA LYS A 2 -3.06 -19.95 11.15
C LYS A 2 -2.66 -19.94 9.68
N LEU A 3 -1.37 -19.91 9.42
CA LEU A 3 -0.81 -20.10 8.10
C LEU A 3 -0.86 -21.58 7.79
N ILE A 4 -1.74 -22.00 6.91
CA ILE A 4 -1.89 -23.41 6.51
C ILE A 4 -1.18 -23.60 5.18
N LYS A 5 -0.18 -24.49 5.16
CA LYS A 5 0.41 -24.99 3.92
C LYS A 5 -0.55 -25.98 3.29
N LYS A 6 -1.08 -25.69 2.13
CA LYS A 6 -1.93 -26.60 1.38
C LYS A 6 -1.35 -26.74 -0.03
N ASP A 7 -0.99 -27.97 -0.40
CA ASP A 7 -0.60 -28.37 -1.75
C ASP A 7 0.47 -27.50 -2.44
N ASN A 8 1.57 -27.19 -1.77
CA ASN A 8 2.62 -26.28 -2.26
C ASN A 8 2.17 -24.85 -2.64
N LYS A 9 0.94 -24.50 -2.35
CA LYS A 9 0.46 -23.13 -2.48
C LYS A 9 0.76 -22.35 -1.20
N PHE A 10 1.38 -21.21 -1.37
CA PHE A 10 1.81 -20.35 -0.28
C PHE A 10 0.62 -19.64 0.34
N LEU A 11 0.39 -19.83 1.62
CA LEU A 11 -0.53 -19.07 2.47
C LEU A 11 -2.00 -19.10 2.04
N VAL A 12 -2.82 -19.81 2.79
CA VAL A 12 -4.29 -19.72 2.70
C VAL A 12 -4.75 -18.69 3.73
N THR A 13 -5.45 -17.68 3.27
CA THR A 13 -6.10 -16.70 4.14
C THR A 13 -7.41 -17.26 4.67
N ASP A 14 -7.72 -16.98 5.95
CA ASP A 14 -9.01 -17.22 6.59
C ASP A 14 -9.92 -15.98 6.59
N LEU A 15 -9.52 -14.94 5.86
CA LEU A 15 -10.27 -13.71 5.72
C LEU A 15 -11.57 -13.94 4.94
N ILE A 16 -12.65 -13.39 5.45
CA ILE A 16 -13.96 -13.42 4.77
C ILE A 16 -13.97 -12.31 3.73
N LYS A 17 -14.08 -12.68 2.46
CA LYS A 17 -14.26 -11.73 1.37
C LYS A 17 -15.74 -11.49 1.13
N ASP A 18 -16.16 -10.26 1.35
CA ASP A 18 -17.54 -9.83 1.15
C ASP A 18 -17.59 -8.69 0.13
N LYS A 19 -18.25 -8.92 -1.01
CA LYS A 19 -18.43 -7.92 -2.08
C LYS A 19 -19.52 -6.89 -1.72
N LYS A 20 -19.46 -6.34 -0.52
CA LYS A 20 -20.43 -5.37 -0.01
C LYS A 20 -20.52 -4.10 -0.87
N TYR A 21 -19.38 -3.65 -1.41
CA TYR A 21 -19.30 -2.43 -2.19
C TYR A 21 -18.78 -2.69 -3.60
N LYS A 22 -19.25 -1.87 -4.56
CA LYS A 22 -18.70 -1.83 -5.93
C LYS A 22 -17.77 -0.64 -6.04
N TYR A 23 -16.49 -0.89 -6.21
CA TYR A 23 -15.49 0.14 -6.38
C TYR A 23 -15.29 0.49 -7.85
N LYS A 24 -15.19 1.78 -8.16
CA LYS A 24 -14.79 2.28 -9.47
C LYS A 24 -13.28 2.18 -9.59
N LYS A 25 -12.79 1.86 -10.78
CA LYS A 25 -11.36 1.96 -11.08
C LYS A 25 -11.09 3.32 -11.68
N TYR A 26 -10.12 4.04 -11.13
CA TYR A 26 -9.65 5.32 -11.64
C TYR A 26 -8.25 5.17 -12.20
N THR A 27 -8.01 5.71 -13.39
CA THR A 27 -6.68 5.67 -14.01
C THR A 27 -5.77 6.67 -13.30
N ARG A 28 -4.66 6.15 -12.76
CA ARG A 28 -3.60 6.95 -12.13
C ARG A 28 -2.60 7.39 -13.18
N GLN A 29 -2.19 8.65 -13.10
CA GLN A 29 -1.12 9.26 -13.89
C GLN A 29 -0.10 9.87 -12.96
N GLU A 30 1.17 9.86 -13.34
CA GLU A 30 2.26 10.47 -12.60
C GLU A 30 3.11 11.30 -13.58
N GLU A 31 3.19 12.59 -13.32
CA GLU A 31 3.92 13.56 -14.13
C GLU A 31 4.69 14.49 -13.17
N ASP A 32 5.98 14.65 -13.39
CA ASP A 32 6.88 15.53 -12.60
C ASP A 32 6.75 15.33 -11.08
N GLY A 33 6.65 14.07 -10.65
CA GLY A 33 6.50 13.72 -9.23
C GLY A 33 5.11 14.01 -8.64
N SER A 34 4.18 14.53 -9.44
CA SER A 34 2.79 14.74 -9.06
C SER A 34 1.92 13.60 -9.54
N ARG A 35 1.14 13.05 -8.62
CA ARG A 35 0.22 11.94 -8.91
C ARG A 35 -1.20 12.46 -9.00
N THR A 36 -1.89 12.08 -10.08
CA THR A 36 -3.29 12.45 -10.34
C THR A 36 -4.12 11.24 -10.71
N TYR A 37 -5.44 11.38 -10.64
CA TYR A 37 -6.42 10.38 -11.04
C TYR A 37 -7.44 10.99 -11.99
N ASN A 38 -7.82 10.21 -13.03
CA ASN A 38 -8.92 10.57 -13.89
C ASN A 38 -10.24 10.08 -13.28
N VAL A 39 -11.08 11.02 -12.86
CA VAL A 39 -12.40 10.75 -12.27
C VAL A 39 -13.46 11.39 -13.15
N GLY A 40 -14.19 10.55 -13.91
CA GLY A 40 -15.05 11.06 -15.00
C GLY A 40 -14.22 11.80 -16.03
N ASN A 41 -14.57 13.05 -16.29
CA ASN A 41 -13.87 13.93 -17.25
C ASN A 41 -12.85 14.86 -16.55
N LYS A 42 -12.54 14.65 -15.27
CA LYS A 42 -11.66 15.54 -14.50
C LYS A 42 -10.38 14.82 -14.09
N LYS A 43 -9.27 15.54 -14.15
CA LYS A 43 -7.98 15.15 -13.58
C LYS A 43 -7.85 15.78 -12.19
N ILE A 44 -7.89 14.97 -11.15
CA ILE A 44 -7.87 15.44 -9.75
C ILE A 44 -6.60 14.96 -9.03
N PRO A 45 -6.09 15.71 -8.07
CA PRO A 45 -4.85 15.35 -7.36
C PRO A 45 -5.02 14.11 -6.50
N SER A 46 -3.92 13.37 -6.30
CA SER A 46 -3.89 12.30 -5.31
C SER A 46 -3.77 12.86 -3.89
N VAL A 47 -4.26 12.10 -2.92
CA VAL A 47 -4.05 12.40 -1.49
C VAL A 47 -2.56 12.60 -1.19
N THR A 48 -1.69 11.74 -1.74
CA THR A 48 -0.23 11.85 -1.53
C THR A 48 0.35 13.12 -2.12
N THR A 49 -0.13 13.58 -3.28
CA THR A 49 0.27 14.86 -3.88
C THR A 49 -0.11 16.04 -2.96
N ILE A 50 -1.34 16.03 -2.42
CA ILE A 50 -1.80 17.06 -1.48
C ILE A 50 -0.95 17.04 -0.21
N LEU A 51 -0.73 15.87 0.38
CA LEU A 51 0.09 15.74 1.60
C LEU A 51 1.53 16.21 1.38
N SER A 52 2.12 15.95 0.22
CA SER A 52 3.45 16.44 -0.12
C SER A 52 3.48 17.96 -0.25
N ALA A 53 2.46 18.54 -0.90
CA ALA A 53 2.37 20.00 -1.08
C ALA A 53 2.11 20.76 0.25
N THR A 54 1.43 20.11 1.20
CA THR A 54 1.08 20.68 2.51
C THR A 54 2.04 20.28 3.64
N GLN A 55 3.16 19.63 3.31
CA GLN A 55 4.15 19.21 4.29
C GLN A 55 4.76 20.43 4.99
N SER A 56 4.88 20.35 6.33
CA SER A 56 5.46 21.43 7.12
C SER A 56 6.94 21.66 6.81
N GLU A 57 7.40 22.89 6.94
CA GLU A 57 8.80 23.27 6.71
C GLU A 57 9.76 22.51 7.64
N ASP A 58 9.37 22.23 8.89
CA ASP A 58 10.18 21.45 9.83
C ASP A 58 10.46 20.03 9.32
N LYS A 59 9.44 19.39 8.72
CA LYS A 59 9.62 18.04 8.12
C LYS A 59 10.54 18.09 6.91
N LYS A 60 10.41 19.10 6.06
CA LYS A 60 11.30 19.31 4.90
C LYS A 60 12.73 19.52 5.37
N ALA A 61 12.95 20.45 6.30
CA ALA A 61 14.27 20.74 6.88
C ALA A 61 14.88 19.50 7.57
N GLY A 62 14.07 18.69 8.25
CA GLY A 62 14.51 17.42 8.85
C GLY A 62 15.02 16.42 7.81
N LEU A 63 14.32 16.32 6.68
CA LEU A 63 14.72 15.45 5.58
C LEU A 63 16.00 15.92 4.89
N ASP A 64 16.13 17.23 4.71
CA ASP A 64 17.34 17.81 4.11
C ASP A 64 18.57 17.63 5.02
N LYS A 65 18.44 17.86 6.33
CA LYS A 65 19.50 17.56 7.31
C LYS A 65 19.90 16.08 7.31
N TRP A 66 18.94 15.18 7.13
CA TRP A 66 19.24 13.76 7.00
C TRP A 66 20.01 13.46 5.72
N ARG A 67 19.63 14.04 4.57
CA ARG A 67 20.32 13.90 3.29
C ARG A 67 21.76 14.44 3.35
N GLU A 68 21.95 15.60 3.95
CA GLU A 68 23.28 16.20 4.17
C GLU A 68 24.18 15.30 5.03
N ARG A 69 23.63 14.74 6.11
CA ARG A 69 24.37 13.86 7.02
C ARG A 69 24.79 12.55 6.38
N VAL A 70 23.92 11.94 5.57
CA VAL A 70 24.12 10.62 4.96
C VAL A 70 24.86 10.72 3.62
N GLY A 71 24.76 11.87 2.95
CA GLY A 71 25.16 12.10 1.58
C GLY A 71 23.99 11.88 0.60
N TYR A 72 23.87 12.77 -0.38
CA TYR A 72 22.72 12.77 -1.31
C TYR A 72 22.59 11.48 -2.13
N GLU A 73 23.71 10.95 -2.60
CA GLU A 73 23.74 9.70 -3.38
C GLU A 73 23.28 8.51 -2.53
N GLU A 74 23.81 8.37 -1.33
CA GLU A 74 23.44 7.29 -0.41
C GLU A 74 21.99 7.44 0.07
N ALA A 75 21.52 8.66 0.33
CA ALA A 75 20.13 8.94 0.65
C ALA A 75 19.19 8.52 -0.48
N ALA A 76 19.54 8.81 -1.74
CA ALA A 76 18.78 8.37 -2.90
C ALA A 76 18.76 6.83 -3.02
N ARG A 77 19.89 6.16 -2.81
CA ARG A 77 20.00 4.69 -2.80
C ARG A 77 19.12 4.07 -1.72
N ILE A 78 19.18 4.58 -0.49
CA ILE A 78 18.37 4.10 0.64
C ILE A 78 16.88 4.27 0.32
N THR A 79 16.48 5.43 -0.18
CA THR A 79 15.09 5.74 -0.53
C THR A 79 14.57 4.80 -1.62
N SER A 80 15.35 4.58 -2.67
CA SER A 80 14.97 3.68 -3.78
C SER A 80 14.82 2.24 -3.30
N LEU A 81 15.74 1.73 -2.49
CA LEU A 81 15.64 0.38 -1.93
C LEU A 81 14.44 0.23 -0.99
N ALA A 82 14.15 1.25 -0.20
CA ALA A 82 12.97 1.25 0.68
C ALA A 82 11.67 1.22 -0.13
N ALA A 83 11.60 2.00 -1.22
CA ALA A 83 10.45 2.01 -2.12
C ALA A 83 10.25 0.65 -2.81
N LEU A 84 11.32 0.03 -3.31
CA LEU A 84 11.26 -1.31 -3.91
C LEU A 84 10.76 -2.36 -2.91
N ARG A 85 11.30 -2.37 -1.69
CA ARG A 85 10.84 -3.30 -0.64
C ARG A 85 9.39 -3.07 -0.25
N GLY A 86 8.99 -1.79 -0.15
CA GLY A 86 7.60 -1.44 0.14
C GLY A 86 6.65 -1.97 -0.94
N THR A 87 6.96 -1.75 -2.21
CA THR A 87 6.17 -2.26 -3.33
C THR A 87 6.05 -3.79 -3.29
N GLU A 88 7.15 -4.49 -3.10
CA GLU A 88 7.14 -5.95 -2.99
C GLU A 88 6.35 -6.46 -1.77
N MET A 89 6.44 -5.77 -0.64
CA MET A 89 5.66 -6.09 0.56
C MET A 89 4.15 -5.95 0.30
N HIS A 90 3.72 -4.87 -0.35
CA HIS A 90 2.33 -4.68 -0.75
C HIS A 90 1.86 -5.80 -1.69
N TYR A 91 2.66 -6.22 -2.68
CA TYR A 91 2.32 -7.36 -3.53
C TYR A 91 2.13 -8.67 -2.76
N VAL A 92 2.96 -8.94 -1.75
CA VAL A 92 2.79 -10.12 -0.89
C VAL A 92 1.46 -10.04 -0.14
N LEU A 93 1.16 -8.89 0.47
CA LEU A 93 -0.06 -8.67 1.24
C LEU A 93 -1.32 -8.73 0.36
N GLU A 94 -1.31 -8.06 -0.79
CA GLU A 94 -2.40 -8.10 -1.77
C GLU A 94 -2.73 -9.53 -2.18
N ASN A 95 -1.71 -10.30 -2.57
CA ASN A 95 -1.90 -11.68 -2.99
C ASN A 95 -2.33 -12.59 -1.84
N TYR A 96 -1.85 -12.35 -0.63
CA TYR A 96 -2.32 -13.05 0.57
C TYR A 96 -3.81 -12.79 0.81
N ILE A 97 -4.23 -11.53 0.80
CA ILE A 97 -5.63 -11.14 0.96
C ILE A 97 -6.48 -11.78 -0.13
N ASP A 98 -6.00 -11.82 -1.37
CA ASP A 98 -6.71 -12.44 -2.48
C ASP A 98 -6.69 -13.98 -2.50
N GLY A 99 -5.98 -14.59 -1.58
CA GLY A 99 -5.81 -16.05 -1.53
C GLY A 99 -4.97 -16.56 -2.69
N ARG A 100 -4.14 -15.72 -3.28
CA ARG A 100 -3.16 -16.04 -4.32
C ARG A 100 -1.77 -16.19 -3.71
N GLY A 101 -0.94 -17.01 -4.29
CA GLY A 101 0.47 -17.08 -3.91
C GLY A 101 1.28 -16.01 -4.66
N TYR A 102 2.27 -15.45 -3.99
CA TYR A 102 3.26 -14.58 -4.59
C TYR A 102 4.66 -14.92 -4.07
N LEU A 103 5.64 -15.02 -4.97
CA LEU A 103 7.01 -15.34 -4.61
C LEU A 103 8.00 -14.56 -5.49
N ASN A 104 8.83 -13.77 -4.84
CA ASN A 104 9.99 -13.12 -5.43
C ASN A 104 11.24 -13.63 -4.73
N LEU A 105 12.13 -14.30 -5.47
CA LEU A 105 13.35 -14.92 -4.94
C LEU A 105 14.53 -13.95 -4.83
N SER A 106 14.39 -12.70 -5.24
CA SER A 106 15.44 -11.69 -5.05
C SER A 106 15.65 -11.39 -3.56
N GLN A 107 16.79 -10.80 -3.23
CA GLN A 107 17.07 -10.36 -1.86
C GLN A 107 16.00 -9.38 -1.34
N ASN A 108 15.56 -8.44 -2.17
CA ASN A 108 14.48 -7.50 -1.82
C ASN A 108 13.16 -8.22 -1.60
N GLY A 109 12.83 -9.20 -2.45
CA GLY A 109 11.63 -10.03 -2.30
C GLY A 109 11.64 -10.86 -1.02
N ALA A 110 12.78 -11.40 -0.63
CA ALA A 110 12.92 -12.15 0.62
C ALA A 110 12.69 -11.24 1.85
N GLN A 111 13.28 -10.04 1.86
CA GLN A 111 13.06 -9.06 2.94
C GLN A 111 11.61 -8.58 2.99
N ALA A 112 11.02 -8.24 1.84
CA ALA A 112 9.63 -7.82 1.73
C ALA A 112 8.67 -8.89 2.26
N ARG A 113 8.94 -10.17 1.98
CA ARG A 113 8.14 -11.29 2.48
C ARG A 113 8.23 -11.44 3.99
N LEU A 114 9.40 -11.24 4.59
CA LEU A 114 9.53 -11.24 6.06
C LEU A 114 8.71 -10.11 6.69
N MET A 115 8.76 -8.91 6.12
CA MET A 115 7.95 -7.77 6.58
C MET A 115 6.45 -8.06 6.46
N ALA A 116 6.01 -8.56 5.30
CA ALA A 116 4.62 -8.92 5.09
C ALA A 116 4.16 -10.05 6.03
N HIS A 117 5.01 -11.04 6.29
CA HIS A 117 4.71 -12.12 7.23
C HIS A 117 4.49 -11.59 8.66
N GLU A 118 5.32 -10.65 9.10
CA GLU A 118 5.17 -10.00 10.40
C GLU A 118 3.81 -9.27 10.49
N ILE A 119 3.45 -8.53 9.44
CA ILE A 119 2.14 -7.87 9.37
C ILE A 119 1.00 -8.90 9.41
N ILE A 120 1.08 -9.96 8.60
CA ILE A 120 0.05 -11.01 8.53
C ILE A 120 -0.16 -11.68 9.90
N CYS A 121 0.92 -11.98 10.60
CA CYS A 121 0.85 -12.60 11.93
C CYS A 121 0.21 -11.70 12.99
N ASN A 122 0.25 -10.39 12.80
CA ASN A 122 -0.31 -9.40 13.71
C ASN A 122 -1.67 -8.82 13.25
N LEU A 123 -2.23 -9.32 12.14
CA LEU A 123 -3.52 -8.85 11.59
C LEU A 123 -4.74 -9.65 12.09
N GLU A 124 -4.69 -10.23 13.27
CA GLU A 124 -5.78 -11.07 13.80
C GLU A 124 -7.13 -10.33 13.91
N SER A 125 -7.09 -9.03 14.07
CA SER A 125 -8.29 -8.19 14.15
C SER A 125 -8.96 -7.92 12.80
N LEU A 126 -8.29 -8.16 11.68
CA LEU A 126 -8.89 -8.10 10.35
C LEU A 126 -9.63 -9.41 10.07
N LYS A 127 -10.96 -9.34 9.96
CA LYS A 127 -11.80 -10.53 9.72
C LYS A 127 -12.48 -10.53 8.37
N THR A 128 -12.98 -9.38 7.95
CA THR A 128 -13.74 -9.25 6.71
C THR A 128 -13.10 -8.20 5.83
N VAL A 129 -12.89 -8.53 4.56
CA VAL A 129 -12.38 -7.63 3.54
C VAL A 129 -13.49 -7.35 2.54
N TRP A 130 -13.83 -6.07 2.39
CA TRP A 130 -14.79 -5.56 1.41
C TRP A 130 -14.12 -5.08 0.13
N GLY A 131 -12.84 -4.75 0.19
CA GLY A 131 -12.03 -4.35 -0.96
C GLY A 131 -10.55 -4.46 -0.66
N ASN A 132 -9.77 -4.81 -1.69
CA ASN A 132 -8.33 -4.94 -1.66
C ASN A 132 -7.78 -4.12 -2.83
N GLU A 133 -6.78 -3.24 -2.60
CA GLU A 133 -6.22 -2.33 -3.60
C GLU A 133 -7.31 -1.52 -4.33
N VAL A 134 -8.13 -0.82 -3.60
CA VAL A 134 -9.27 -0.09 -4.17
C VAL A 134 -8.99 1.39 -4.34
N SER A 135 -9.44 1.95 -5.47
CA SER A 135 -9.38 3.39 -5.70
C SER A 135 -10.62 4.06 -5.14
N LEU A 136 -10.41 5.13 -4.40
CA LEU A 136 -11.45 5.97 -3.81
C LEU A 136 -11.30 7.41 -4.31
N ALA A 137 -12.41 8.09 -4.50
CA ALA A 137 -12.42 9.53 -4.83
C ALA A 137 -13.48 10.23 -3.98
N TYR A 138 -13.14 11.41 -3.51
CA TYR A 138 -14.06 12.27 -2.79
C TYR A 138 -14.42 13.47 -3.65
N GLU A 139 -15.65 13.48 -4.13
CA GLU A 139 -16.17 14.49 -5.05
C GLU A 139 -15.18 14.72 -6.22
N ASP A 140 -14.93 15.97 -6.59
CA ASP A 140 -13.95 16.36 -7.59
C ASP A 140 -12.68 16.95 -6.95
N ARG A 141 -12.38 16.60 -5.71
CA ARG A 141 -11.35 17.25 -4.90
C ARG A 141 -10.06 16.46 -4.85
N TRP A 142 -10.15 15.17 -4.54
CA TRP A 142 -8.99 14.29 -4.43
C TRP A 142 -9.36 12.83 -4.65
N ALA A 143 -8.40 12.03 -5.02
CA ALA A 143 -8.51 10.58 -5.10
C ALA A 143 -7.27 9.89 -4.51
N GLY A 144 -7.40 8.60 -4.23
CA GLY A 144 -6.31 7.79 -3.73
C GLY A 144 -6.60 6.32 -3.88
N ALA A 145 -5.57 5.50 -3.70
CA ALA A 145 -5.72 4.07 -3.48
C ALA A 145 -5.57 3.78 -1.99
N THR A 146 -6.31 2.80 -1.50
CA THR A 146 -6.16 2.24 -0.16
C THR A 146 -5.95 0.75 -0.27
N ASP A 147 -5.09 0.21 0.58
CA ASP A 147 -4.72 -1.20 0.54
C ASP A 147 -5.91 -2.10 0.89
N VAL A 148 -6.64 -1.77 1.95
CA VAL A 148 -7.76 -2.58 2.42
C VAL A 148 -8.94 -1.71 2.86
N VAL A 149 -10.14 -2.14 2.48
CA VAL A 149 -11.40 -1.70 3.10
C VAL A 149 -12.07 -2.91 3.71
N GLY A 150 -12.40 -2.85 4.99
CA GLY A 150 -12.95 -4.03 5.65
C GLY A 150 -13.41 -3.79 7.08
N VAL A 151 -13.40 -4.86 7.87
CA VAL A 151 -13.72 -4.82 9.30
C VAL A 151 -12.45 -5.18 10.09
N TYR A 152 -11.93 -4.20 10.80
CA TYR A 152 -10.81 -4.36 11.72
C TYR A 152 -11.28 -4.03 13.14
N ASP A 153 -10.99 -4.92 14.08
CA ASP A 153 -11.47 -4.82 15.47
C ASP A 153 -12.97 -4.50 15.57
N LYS A 154 -13.79 -5.25 14.80
CA LYS A 154 -15.24 -5.12 14.72
C LYS A 154 -15.74 -3.77 14.16
N LYS A 155 -14.88 -2.91 13.64
CA LYS A 155 -15.23 -1.60 13.09
C LYS A 155 -14.97 -1.55 11.59
N PRO A 156 -15.86 -0.90 10.80
CA PRO A 156 -15.54 -0.53 9.43
C PRO A 156 -14.27 0.32 9.39
N THR A 157 -13.30 -0.09 8.59
CA THR A 157 -11.97 0.54 8.57
C THR A 157 -11.43 0.60 7.14
N ILE A 158 -10.72 1.67 6.84
CA ILE A 158 -9.88 1.85 5.65
C ILE A 158 -8.42 1.80 6.15
N ILE A 159 -7.61 0.94 5.52
CA ILE A 159 -6.20 0.71 5.85
C ILE A 159 -5.36 1.06 4.63
#